data_97d6c545ecb7b08c03c8587774a933a2
#
_entry.id   97d6c545ecb7b08c03c8587774a933a2
#
_cell.length_a   1.000
_cell.length_b   1.000
_cell.length_c   1.000
_cell.angle_alpha   90.00
_cell.angle_beta   90.00
_cell.angle_gamma   90.00
#
_symmetry.space_group_name_H-M   'P 1'
#
loop_
_entity.id
_entity.type
_entity.pdbx_description
1 polymer ?
#
loop_
_entity_poly.entity_id
_entity_poly.type
_entity_poly.pdbx_seq_one_letter_code
_entity_poly.pdbx_strand_id
1 'polypeptide(L)'
;VSSSNLTWLRVVGVAIGLCSLAFTSCNYDVPITSGPTRNIEQRLLGDWISLDGKENMKVRRLDDNTYVVYYDGDLFRAYHSDVAETSFATVQDLNSSDRKYAYVIWKLSDDGKNLKLRSVNDKVVPKETKDSATVVALLTKSASNPELFGEEIEFKKEK
;
A
#
# COMPACT_ATOMS: atom_id res chain seq x y z
N VAL A 1 -2.14 -16.09 64.46
CA VAL A 1 -2.53 -14.92 63.70
C VAL A 1 -1.69 -14.94 62.43
N SER A 2 -2.32 -15.34 61.32
CA SER A 2 -1.68 -15.52 60.03
C SER A 2 -2.13 -14.34 59.13
N SER A 3 -1.18 -13.62 58.63
CA SER A 3 -1.39 -12.59 57.62
C SER A 3 -0.90 -13.06 56.26
N SER A 4 -1.84 -13.33 55.39
CA SER A 4 -1.59 -13.71 54.00
C SER A 4 -1.37 -12.46 53.15
N ASN A 5 -0.16 -12.31 52.60
CA ASN A 5 0.19 -11.32 51.61
C ASN A 5 -0.24 -11.80 50.21
N LEU A 6 -1.30 -11.23 49.70
CA LEU A 6 -1.79 -11.47 48.36
C LEU A 6 -1.02 -10.57 47.37
N THR A 7 -0.04 -11.14 46.69
CA THR A 7 0.76 -10.48 45.66
C THR A 7 -0.07 -10.32 44.39
N TRP A 8 -0.45 -9.11 44.04
CA TRP A 8 -1.08 -8.79 42.79
C TRP A 8 -0.09 -8.87 41.63
N LEU A 9 -0.18 -9.94 40.87
CA LEU A 9 0.50 -10.04 39.58
C LEU A 9 -0.18 -9.10 38.58
N ARG A 10 0.45 -7.98 38.27
CA ARG A 10 0.05 -7.12 37.15
C ARG A 10 0.50 -7.78 35.86
N VAL A 11 -0.44 -8.40 35.17
CA VAL A 11 -0.23 -8.83 33.78
C VAL A 11 -0.21 -7.57 32.92
N VAL A 12 0.97 -7.13 32.54
CA VAL A 12 1.16 -6.12 31.49
C VAL A 12 0.90 -6.82 30.18
N GLY A 13 -0.30 -6.64 29.65
CA GLY A 13 -0.64 -7.05 28.28
C GLY A 13 0.17 -6.22 27.29
N VAL A 14 1.19 -6.82 26.71
CA VAL A 14 1.87 -6.26 25.54
C VAL A 14 0.89 -6.40 24.37
N ALA A 15 0.23 -5.34 24.01
CA ALA A 15 -0.48 -5.25 22.74
C ALA A 15 0.58 -5.24 21.62
N ILE A 16 0.81 -6.42 21.04
CA ILE A 16 1.57 -6.55 19.81
C ILE A 16 0.66 -5.98 18.73
N GLY A 17 0.87 -4.69 18.38
CA GLY A 17 0.26 -4.10 17.21
C GLY A 17 0.74 -4.87 15.99
N LEU A 18 -0.15 -5.66 15.38
CA LEU A 18 0.07 -6.17 14.03
C LEU A 18 0.12 -4.94 13.12
N CYS A 19 1.32 -4.53 12.74
CA CYS A 19 1.54 -3.55 11.70
C CYS A 19 1.08 -4.19 10.38
N SER A 20 -0.07 -3.77 9.90
CA SER A 20 -0.66 -4.30 8.66
C SER A 20 0.13 -3.76 7.48
N LEU A 21 0.90 -4.62 6.86
CA LEU A 21 1.71 -4.36 5.68
C LEU A 21 0.82 -3.91 4.51
N ALA A 22 1.05 -2.72 3.98
CA ALA A 22 0.22 -2.13 2.91
C ALA A 22 0.23 -2.94 1.61
N PHE A 23 1.22 -3.80 1.42
CA PHE A 23 1.40 -4.60 0.20
C PHE A 23 1.14 -6.10 0.39
N THR A 24 0.85 -6.59 1.58
CA THR A 24 0.66 -8.03 1.83
C THR A 24 -0.62 -8.61 1.23
N SER A 25 -1.44 -7.80 0.60
CA SER A 25 -2.65 -8.30 -0.06
C SER A 25 -2.80 -7.82 -1.48
N CYS A 26 -1.90 -8.26 -2.38
CA CYS A 26 -2.21 -8.31 -3.80
C CYS A 26 -3.30 -9.38 -3.98
N ASN A 27 -4.57 -8.98 -3.95
CA ASN A 27 -5.70 -9.90 -3.93
C ASN A 27 -6.62 -9.74 -5.13
N TYR A 28 -6.45 -8.69 -5.92
CA TYR A 28 -7.29 -8.42 -7.09
C TYR A 28 -6.82 -9.22 -8.30
N ASP A 29 -7.77 -9.78 -9.05
CA ASP A 29 -7.49 -10.53 -10.28
C ASP A 29 -7.18 -9.61 -11.47
N VAL A 30 -7.64 -8.36 -11.44
CA VAL A 30 -7.54 -7.42 -12.56
C VAL A 30 -6.86 -6.12 -12.12
N PRO A 31 -6.19 -5.39 -13.04
CA PRO A 31 -5.64 -4.07 -12.75
C PRO A 31 -6.74 -3.00 -12.71
N ILE A 32 -6.46 -1.81 -12.14
CA ILE A 32 -7.37 -0.66 -12.25
C ILE A 32 -7.54 -0.27 -13.72
N THR A 33 -6.42 -0.09 -14.43
CA THR A 33 -6.38 0.21 -15.87
C THR A 33 -5.54 -0.84 -16.57
N SER A 34 -5.82 -1.12 -17.83
CA SER A 34 -5.10 -2.14 -18.62
C SER A 34 -3.62 -1.80 -18.86
N GLY A 35 -3.22 -0.56 -18.61
CA GLY A 35 -1.85 -0.08 -18.71
C GLY A 35 -1.68 1.28 -18.04
N PRO A 36 -0.45 1.83 -18.05
CA PRO A 36 -0.14 3.11 -17.46
C PRO A 36 -0.95 4.26 -18.06
N THR A 37 -1.47 5.16 -17.23
CA THR A 37 -2.19 6.37 -17.67
C THR A 37 -1.26 7.56 -17.87
N ARG A 38 -0.06 7.53 -17.31
CA ARG A 38 0.97 8.59 -17.45
C ARG A 38 2.37 8.07 -17.15
N ASN A 39 3.35 8.90 -17.40
CA ASN A 39 4.75 8.63 -17.10
C ASN A 39 5.00 8.53 -15.59
N ILE A 40 6.12 7.90 -15.23
CA ILE A 40 6.56 7.81 -13.85
C ILE A 40 6.83 9.18 -13.23
N GLU A 41 6.58 9.31 -11.94
CA GLU A 41 6.99 10.46 -11.14
C GLU A 41 8.44 10.24 -10.65
N GLN A 42 9.38 11.01 -11.20
CA GLN A 42 10.81 10.84 -10.94
C GLN A 42 11.17 10.98 -9.45
N ARG A 43 10.43 11.80 -8.70
CA ARG A 43 10.68 12.01 -7.27
C ARG A 43 10.34 10.81 -6.40
N LEU A 44 9.55 9.85 -6.93
CA LEU A 44 9.29 8.57 -6.26
C LEU A 44 10.47 7.62 -6.30
N LEU A 45 11.38 7.78 -7.27
CA LEU A 45 12.56 6.92 -7.38
C LEU A 45 13.49 7.12 -6.18
N GLY A 46 13.99 6.02 -5.64
CA GLY A 46 14.93 6.04 -4.52
C GLY A 46 14.69 4.92 -3.51
N ASP A 47 15.37 5.03 -2.41
CA ASP A 47 15.27 4.14 -1.27
C ASP A 47 14.44 4.83 -0.17
N TRP A 48 13.54 4.08 0.42
CA TRP A 48 12.57 4.55 1.38
C TRP A 48 12.55 3.63 2.60
N ILE A 49 12.44 4.21 3.78
CA ILE A 49 12.30 3.48 5.04
C ILE A 49 11.05 3.95 5.76
N SER A 50 10.26 3.03 6.32
CA SER A 50 9.10 3.39 7.13
C SER A 50 9.52 4.22 8.36
N LEU A 51 8.62 5.05 8.89
CA LEU A 51 8.96 5.91 10.05
C LEU A 51 9.35 5.12 11.29
N ASP A 52 8.83 3.90 11.45
CA ASP A 52 9.22 3.00 12.55
C ASP A 52 10.51 2.21 12.27
N GLY A 53 11.10 2.38 11.07
CA GLY A 53 12.36 1.78 10.66
C GLY A 53 12.31 0.28 10.36
N LYS A 54 11.12 -0.33 10.29
CA LYS A 54 10.98 -1.77 10.11
C LYS A 54 10.86 -2.21 8.67
N GLU A 55 10.33 -1.37 7.80
CA GLU A 55 10.03 -1.71 6.43
C GLU A 55 10.90 -0.90 5.47
N ASN A 56 11.46 -1.58 4.46
CA ASN A 56 12.30 -0.98 3.44
C ASN A 56 11.63 -1.11 2.08
N MET A 57 11.64 -0.03 1.32
CA MET A 57 11.10 -0.01 -0.03
C MET A 57 12.11 0.64 -0.98
N LYS A 58 12.36 0.00 -2.12
CA LYS A 58 13.20 0.53 -3.18
C LYS A 58 12.36 0.71 -4.44
N VAL A 59 12.28 1.93 -4.93
CA VAL A 59 11.55 2.26 -6.15
C VAL A 59 12.53 2.58 -7.24
N ARG A 60 12.46 1.85 -8.35
CA ARG A 60 13.34 2.00 -9.52
C ARG A 60 12.51 2.15 -10.78
N ARG A 61 13.08 2.85 -11.76
CA ARG A 61 12.51 2.94 -13.11
C ARG A 61 12.72 1.62 -13.85
N LEU A 62 11.65 1.05 -14.40
CA LEU A 62 11.73 -0.03 -15.37
C LEU A 62 11.76 0.54 -16.80
N ASP A 63 10.80 1.42 -17.09
CA ASP A 63 10.69 2.19 -18.34
C ASP A 63 10.08 3.57 -18.06
N ASP A 64 9.61 4.29 -19.09
CA ASP A 64 9.07 5.65 -18.94
C ASP A 64 7.76 5.71 -18.16
N ASN A 65 7.04 4.59 -18.05
CA ASN A 65 5.70 4.52 -17.49
C ASN A 65 5.58 3.54 -16.31
N THR A 66 6.63 2.77 -16.03
CA THR A 66 6.57 1.63 -15.12
C THR A 66 7.70 1.65 -14.11
N TYR A 67 7.37 1.30 -12.87
CA TYR A 67 8.32 1.09 -11.79
C TYR A 67 8.56 -0.39 -11.54
N VAL A 68 9.75 -0.71 -11.05
CA VAL A 68 10.04 -1.90 -10.24
C VAL A 68 10.11 -1.46 -8.79
N VAL A 69 9.37 -2.13 -7.93
CA VAL A 69 9.35 -1.86 -6.50
C VAL A 69 9.78 -3.13 -5.77
N TYR A 70 10.82 -3.00 -4.98
CA TYR A 70 11.21 -4.02 -4.01
C TYR A 70 10.75 -3.54 -2.63
N TYR A 71 9.94 -4.34 -1.96
CA TYR A 71 9.37 -4.01 -0.67
C TYR A 71 9.44 -5.21 0.25
N ASP A 72 10.18 -5.07 1.33
CA ASP A 72 10.33 -6.04 2.43
C ASP A 72 10.57 -7.49 1.98
N GLY A 73 11.38 -7.69 0.93
CA GLY A 73 11.72 -9.00 0.39
C GLY A 73 10.98 -9.37 -0.89
N ASP A 74 9.91 -8.68 -1.21
CA ASP A 74 9.06 -8.98 -2.36
C ASP A 74 9.27 -8.00 -3.53
N LEU A 75 9.03 -8.49 -4.73
CA LEU A 75 9.21 -7.74 -5.97
C LEU A 75 7.86 -7.46 -6.63
N PHE A 76 7.66 -6.20 -7.01
CA PHE A 76 6.44 -5.73 -7.65
C PHE A 76 6.74 -4.93 -8.91
N ARG A 77 5.80 -4.94 -9.83
CA ARG A 77 5.70 -3.97 -10.92
C ARG A 77 4.60 -2.99 -10.57
N ALA A 78 4.82 -1.69 -10.77
CA ALA A 78 3.81 -0.69 -10.49
C ALA A 78 3.73 0.35 -11.62
N TYR A 79 2.56 0.93 -11.82
CA TYR A 79 2.33 2.02 -12.76
C TYR A 79 1.15 2.88 -12.33
N HIS A 80 1.12 4.11 -12.82
CA HIS A 80 0.01 5.03 -12.54
C HIS A 80 -1.27 4.61 -13.25
N SER A 81 -2.37 4.64 -12.50
CA SER A 81 -3.73 4.37 -12.96
C SER A 81 -4.62 5.49 -12.44
N ASP A 82 -4.63 6.62 -13.15
CA ASP A 82 -5.44 7.76 -12.75
C ASP A 82 -6.92 7.48 -13.06
N VAL A 83 -7.79 7.68 -12.06
CA VAL A 83 -9.23 7.52 -12.15
C VAL A 83 -9.89 8.81 -11.69
N ALA A 84 -10.61 9.47 -12.56
CA ALA A 84 -11.14 10.82 -12.33
C ALA A 84 -10.00 11.76 -11.88
N GLU A 85 -10.12 12.39 -10.71
CA GLU A 85 -9.11 13.30 -10.15
C GLU A 85 -8.15 12.63 -9.16
N THR A 86 -8.25 11.30 -9.00
CA THR A 86 -7.42 10.55 -8.04
C THR A 86 -6.32 9.78 -8.75
N SER A 87 -5.09 9.99 -8.31
CA SER A 87 -3.93 9.23 -8.80
C SER A 87 -3.75 7.96 -7.99
N PHE A 88 -4.09 6.83 -8.62
CA PHE A 88 -3.79 5.51 -8.09
C PHE A 88 -2.48 4.97 -8.67
N ALA A 89 -1.93 3.97 -8.00
CA ALA A 89 -0.96 3.04 -8.57
C ALA A 89 -1.60 1.65 -8.62
N THR A 90 -1.52 1.00 -9.77
CA THR A 90 -1.72 -0.43 -9.91
C THR A 90 -0.40 -1.11 -9.60
N VAL A 91 -0.38 -1.96 -8.58
CA VAL A 91 0.80 -2.70 -8.12
C VAL A 91 0.57 -4.18 -8.39
N GLN A 92 1.44 -4.81 -9.17
CA GLN A 92 1.36 -6.22 -9.52
C GLN A 92 2.43 -7.03 -8.79
N ASP A 93 2.01 -8.09 -8.11
CA ASP A 93 2.92 -9.08 -7.52
C ASP A 93 3.69 -9.83 -8.62
N LEU A 94 5.01 -9.89 -8.49
CA LEU A 94 5.90 -10.64 -9.38
C LEU A 94 6.45 -11.92 -8.73
N ASN A 95 6.17 -12.16 -7.46
CA ASN A 95 6.70 -13.30 -6.72
C ASN A 95 5.88 -14.58 -6.96
N SER A 96 4.58 -14.42 -7.16
CA SER A 96 3.67 -15.54 -7.42
C SER A 96 3.33 -15.68 -8.90
N SER A 97 2.94 -16.90 -9.33
CA SER A 97 2.45 -17.16 -10.68
C SER A 97 1.10 -16.50 -10.97
N ASP A 98 0.32 -16.22 -9.93
CA ASP A 98 -1.03 -15.66 -10.05
C ASP A 98 -1.03 -14.19 -10.46
N ARG A 99 0.09 -13.49 -10.28
CA ARG A 99 0.28 -12.09 -10.70
C ARG A 99 -0.83 -11.17 -10.22
N LYS A 100 -1.31 -11.35 -8.99
CA LYS A 100 -2.36 -10.53 -8.39
C LYS A 100 -1.98 -9.07 -8.27
N TYR A 101 -2.99 -8.22 -8.10
CA TYR A 101 -2.83 -6.78 -8.01
C TYR A 101 -3.23 -6.24 -6.65
N ALA A 102 -2.60 -5.13 -6.26
CA ALA A 102 -3.07 -4.22 -5.23
C ALA A 102 -3.30 -2.84 -5.85
N TYR A 103 -4.21 -2.08 -5.25
CA TYR A 103 -4.48 -0.70 -5.63
C TYR A 103 -4.07 0.21 -4.50
N VAL A 104 -3.25 1.20 -4.81
CA VAL A 104 -2.62 2.08 -3.82
C VAL A 104 -2.82 3.53 -4.22
N ILE A 105 -3.10 4.40 -3.26
CA ILE A 105 -2.89 5.84 -3.43
C ILE A 105 -1.61 6.25 -2.73
N TRP A 106 -1.02 7.32 -3.22
CA TRP A 106 0.21 7.86 -2.69
C TRP A 106 0.19 9.38 -2.62
N LYS A 107 0.90 9.90 -1.64
CA LYS A 107 1.11 11.33 -1.49
C LYS A 107 2.57 11.59 -1.15
N LEU A 108 3.23 12.34 -2.01
CA LEU A 108 4.60 12.78 -1.82
C LEU A 108 4.60 14.19 -1.22
N SER A 109 5.48 14.46 -0.26
CA SER A 109 5.71 15.81 0.25
C SER A 109 6.32 16.72 -0.83
N ASP A 110 6.16 18.02 -0.69
CA ASP A 110 6.65 19.00 -1.68
C ASP A 110 8.17 18.93 -1.86
N ASP A 111 8.91 18.62 -0.80
CA ASP A 111 10.35 18.43 -0.82
C ASP A 111 10.79 17.04 -1.32
N GLY A 112 9.84 16.15 -1.62
CA GLY A 112 10.08 14.79 -2.11
C GLY A 112 10.71 13.83 -1.10
N LYS A 113 10.70 14.16 0.19
CA LYS A 113 11.38 13.38 1.24
C LYS A 113 10.48 12.47 2.04
N ASN A 114 9.18 12.71 2.04
CA ASN A 114 8.20 11.89 2.75
C ASN A 114 7.15 11.38 1.76
N LEU A 115 6.82 10.11 1.89
CA LEU A 115 5.86 9.41 1.04
C LEU A 115 4.83 8.71 1.92
N LYS A 116 3.57 8.99 1.69
CA LYS A 116 2.44 8.34 2.35
C LYS A 116 1.75 7.41 1.37
N LEU A 117 1.46 6.21 1.81
CA LEU A 117 0.78 5.17 1.02
C LEU A 117 -0.45 4.68 1.75
N ARG A 118 -1.53 4.42 1.01
CA ARG A 118 -2.73 3.74 1.51
C ARG A 118 -3.24 2.77 0.45
N SER A 119 -3.57 1.56 0.86
CA SER A 119 -4.19 0.58 -0.03
C SER A 119 -5.71 0.77 -0.10
N VAL A 120 -6.29 0.43 -1.25
CA VAL A 120 -7.75 0.33 -1.39
C VAL A 120 -8.25 -0.86 -0.56
N ASN A 121 -9.35 -0.64 0.15
CA ASN A 121 -9.97 -1.61 1.03
C ASN A 121 -10.85 -2.58 0.22
N ASP A 122 -10.59 -3.88 0.34
CA ASP A 122 -11.32 -4.94 -0.36
C ASP A 122 -12.78 -5.12 0.13
N LYS A 123 -13.13 -4.54 1.27
CA LYS A 123 -14.53 -4.46 1.72
C LYS A 123 -15.35 -3.44 0.93
N VAL A 124 -14.70 -2.43 0.35
CA VAL A 124 -15.34 -1.37 -0.46
C VAL A 124 -15.25 -1.70 -1.95
N VAL A 125 -14.08 -2.16 -2.41
CA VAL A 125 -13.89 -2.67 -3.77
C VAL A 125 -13.60 -4.16 -3.65
N PRO A 126 -14.57 -5.04 -3.92
CA PRO A 126 -14.41 -6.49 -3.73
C PRO A 126 -13.29 -7.06 -4.61
N LYS A 127 -12.45 -7.89 -4.01
CA LYS A 127 -11.33 -8.55 -4.71
C LYS A 127 -11.76 -9.51 -5.82
N GLU A 128 -13.00 -9.99 -5.76
CA GLU A 128 -13.60 -10.86 -6.77
C GLU A 128 -14.07 -10.11 -8.02
N THR A 129 -13.90 -8.77 -8.08
CA THR A 129 -14.22 -7.97 -9.26
C THR A 129 -13.43 -8.46 -10.47
N LYS A 130 -14.13 -8.73 -11.60
CA LYS A 130 -13.57 -9.49 -12.74
C LYS A 130 -13.10 -8.63 -13.90
N ASP A 131 -13.39 -7.33 -13.88
CA ASP A 131 -12.99 -6.41 -14.96
C ASP A 131 -12.62 -5.03 -14.44
N SER A 132 -11.71 -4.38 -15.16
CA SER A 132 -11.19 -3.05 -14.80
C SER A 132 -12.26 -1.95 -14.87
N ALA A 133 -13.23 -2.06 -15.76
CA ALA A 133 -14.29 -1.06 -15.88
C ALA A 133 -15.17 -1.02 -14.61
N THR A 134 -15.49 -2.19 -14.07
CA THR A 134 -16.19 -2.32 -12.79
C THR A 134 -15.35 -1.79 -11.64
N VAL A 135 -14.03 -2.06 -11.61
CA VAL A 135 -13.12 -1.49 -10.60
C VAL A 135 -13.16 0.04 -10.65
N VAL A 136 -12.99 0.63 -11.84
CA VAL A 136 -13.05 2.10 -12.03
C VAL A 136 -14.39 2.68 -11.55
N ALA A 137 -15.51 2.04 -11.89
CA ALA A 137 -16.84 2.48 -11.47
C ALA A 137 -16.99 2.45 -9.94
N LEU A 138 -16.51 1.40 -9.27
CA LEU A 138 -16.52 1.26 -7.82
C LEU A 138 -15.65 2.32 -7.14
N LEU A 139 -14.43 2.54 -7.63
CA LEU A 139 -13.52 3.57 -7.12
C LEU A 139 -14.14 4.95 -7.24
N THR A 140 -14.72 5.27 -8.40
CA THR A 140 -15.38 6.56 -8.66
C THR A 140 -16.59 6.76 -7.74
N LYS A 141 -17.45 5.75 -7.62
CA LYS A 141 -18.63 5.78 -6.75
C LYS A 141 -18.27 5.95 -5.28
N SER A 142 -17.17 5.35 -4.86
CA SER A 142 -16.73 5.32 -3.46
C SER A 142 -15.72 6.42 -3.11
N ALA A 143 -15.45 7.36 -4.00
CA ALA A 143 -14.42 8.39 -3.80
C ALA A 143 -14.58 9.21 -2.51
N SER A 144 -15.81 9.43 -2.05
CA SER A 144 -16.11 10.12 -0.78
C SER A 144 -16.29 9.18 0.42
N ASN A 145 -16.16 7.86 0.23
CA ASN A 145 -16.27 6.91 1.33
C ASN A 145 -14.99 6.91 2.16
N PRO A 146 -15.04 7.26 3.48
CA PRO A 146 -13.86 7.28 4.34
C PRO A 146 -13.23 5.89 4.52
N GLU A 147 -13.98 4.81 4.30
CA GLU A 147 -13.50 3.43 4.41
C GLU A 147 -12.86 2.91 3.11
N LEU A 148 -12.84 3.72 2.03
CA LEU A 148 -12.26 3.29 0.75
C LEU A 148 -10.78 2.91 0.89
N PHE A 149 -10.07 3.54 1.80
CA PHE A 149 -8.65 3.31 1.99
C PHE A 149 -8.36 2.76 3.39
N GLY A 150 -7.47 1.78 3.44
CA GLY A 150 -6.91 1.24 4.67
C GLY A 150 -6.01 2.23 5.41
N GLU A 151 -5.26 1.73 6.38
CA GLU A 151 -4.31 2.52 7.17
C GLU A 151 -3.24 3.17 6.29
N GLU A 152 -2.77 4.35 6.73
CA GLU A 152 -1.69 5.09 6.07
C GLU A 152 -0.34 4.58 6.59
N ILE A 153 0.56 4.28 5.66
CA ILE A 153 1.96 4.00 5.98
C ILE A 153 2.79 5.16 5.46
N GLU A 154 3.67 5.65 6.31
CA GLU A 154 4.53 6.78 5.99
C GLU A 154 5.99 6.33 5.91
N PHE A 155 6.65 6.75 4.82
CA PHE A 155 8.04 6.46 4.51
C PHE A 155 8.83 7.77 4.43
N LYS A 156 10.10 7.67 4.80
CA LYS A 156 11.10 8.72 4.63
C LYS A 156 12.13 8.28 3.59
N LYS A 157 12.51 9.19 2.71
CA LYS A 157 13.55 8.94 1.72
C LYS A 157 14.90 8.80 2.39
N GLU A 158 15.62 7.73 2.07
CA GLU A 158 17.01 7.57 2.48
C GLU A 158 17.92 8.47 1.64
N LYS A 159 19.07 8.82 2.20
CA LYS A 159 20.07 9.70 1.52
C LYS A 159 20.89 8.94 0.51
#